data_b3b49bbc62f145713d5fce33ad765cc4
#
_entry.id   b3b49bbc62f145713d5fce33ad765cc4
#
_cell.length_a   1.000
_cell.length_b   1.000
_cell.length_c   1.000
_cell.angle_alpha   90.00
_cell.angle_beta   90.00
_cell.angle_gamma   90.00
#
_symmetry.space_group_name_H-M   'P 1'
#
loop_
_entity.id
_entity.type
_entity.pdbx_description
1 polymer ?
#
loop_
_entity_poly.entity_id
_entity_poly.type
_entity_poly.pdbx_seq_one_letter_code
_entity_poly.pdbx_strand_id
1 'polypeptide(L)'
;NSYVNYLQNVYDQRGILRSYVKWEGDIRTGKNVKQLIYRAMQMAQSTPAGPVYLTGAREVLEENVEVSPDYWDKWSLIEPTCIPQAGIEEIITDLLAAQHPVLITSYLGRTKQAVLELIEFCERLAIPVVEQIPTYVNFPRNHLLHAGYDPNPFIAQADVIIAIDTDVPWVSTQVEPQPSCKVYVMDVDPIKEDIPLWHIPSMRNYRADAYETLQQLNTCLAQKELDQEKIGQRFAQLAENHVAQRDAWAEEAASKGGIITPEWLTKCLQNVVDDDTIILDETITNTMTVCKHLPRTEIGTYFSSGGTSLGWNGGAAIGMKLANPSKQVVSL
;
A
#
# COMPACT_ATOMS: atom_id res chain seq x y z
N ASN A 1 1.72 42.87 7.33
CA ASN A 1 0.80 42.90 8.51
C ASN A 1 0.85 44.28 9.14
N SER A 2 -0.30 44.95 9.15
CA SER A 2 -0.42 46.28 9.77
C SER A 2 -0.65 46.23 11.30
N TYR A 3 -0.78 45.03 11.86
CA TYR A 3 -1.13 44.82 13.26
C TYR A 3 -0.14 43.88 13.95
N VAL A 4 0.06 44.06 15.25
CA VAL A 4 0.74 43.11 16.11
C VAL A 4 -0.17 41.88 16.27
N ASN A 5 0.29 40.77 15.75
CA ASN A 5 -0.39 39.46 15.87
C ASN A 5 0.48 38.54 16.74
N TYR A 6 0.05 38.29 17.99
CA TYR A 6 0.84 37.53 18.96
C TYR A 6 0.23 36.18 19.36
N LEU A 7 -1.09 35.97 19.08
CA LEU A 7 -1.78 34.74 19.50
C LEU A 7 -1.60 33.57 18.54
N GLN A 8 -1.54 33.85 17.24
CA GLN A 8 -1.56 32.83 16.22
C GLN A 8 -0.34 32.90 15.27
N ASN A 9 0.54 33.87 15.48
CA ASN A 9 1.70 34.05 14.64
C ASN A 9 2.88 33.22 15.17
N VAL A 10 3.46 32.41 14.32
CA VAL A 10 4.67 31.64 14.59
C VAL A 10 5.79 32.08 13.66
N TYR A 11 7.05 31.99 14.12
CA TYR A 11 8.20 32.49 13.40
C TYR A 11 8.36 31.86 12.01
N ASP A 12 8.24 30.52 11.90
CA ASP A 12 8.28 29.79 10.63
C ASP A 12 7.18 28.72 10.59
N GLN A 13 5.97 29.15 10.25
CA GLN A 13 4.81 28.26 10.19
C GLN A 13 4.99 27.14 9.16
N ARG A 14 5.61 27.40 8.02
CA ARG A 14 5.89 26.40 6.99
C ARG A 14 6.94 25.42 7.45
N GLY A 15 7.98 25.90 8.15
CA GLY A 15 9.02 25.05 8.70
C GLY A 15 8.52 23.98 9.66
N ILE A 16 7.44 24.26 10.42
CA ILE A 16 6.80 23.27 11.28
C ILE A 16 6.29 22.07 10.47
N LEU A 17 5.74 22.30 9.28
CA LEU A 17 5.11 21.27 8.45
C LEU A 17 6.03 20.70 7.36
N ARG A 18 7.18 21.30 7.11
CA ARG A 18 8.08 20.94 6.01
C ARG A 18 8.45 19.46 5.97
N SER A 19 8.65 18.86 7.13
CA SER A 19 8.97 17.42 7.24
C SER A 19 7.77 16.47 7.08
N TYR A 20 6.55 17.02 6.98
CA TYR A 20 5.32 16.22 6.89
C TYR A 20 4.60 16.38 5.56
N VAL A 21 5.08 17.28 4.68
CA VAL A 21 4.43 17.56 3.41
C VAL A 21 5.41 17.38 2.25
N LYS A 22 4.89 16.89 1.15
CA LYS A 22 5.66 16.73 -0.10
C LYS A 22 6.12 18.07 -0.67
N TRP A 23 5.30 19.11 -0.50
CA TRP A 23 5.58 20.43 -1.03
C TRP A 23 4.87 21.52 -0.23
N GLU A 24 5.50 22.68 -0.13
CA GLU A 24 4.94 23.87 0.51
C GLU A 24 5.00 25.10 -0.41
N GLY A 25 4.05 26.00 -0.27
CA GLY A 25 3.96 27.23 -1.03
C GLY A 25 3.38 28.39 -0.23
N ASP A 26 3.62 29.60 -0.75
CA ASP A 26 3.17 30.85 -0.13
C ASP A 26 2.41 31.69 -1.16
N ILE A 27 1.14 31.98 -0.89
CA ILE A 27 0.32 32.83 -1.72
C ILE A 27 0.71 34.29 -1.42
N ARG A 28 1.49 34.90 -2.30
CA ARG A 28 2.03 36.25 -2.13
C ARG A 28 1.21 37.33 -2.84
N THR A 29 0.33 36.94 -3.73
CA THR A 29 -0.59 37.84 -4.44
C THR A 29 -1.74 37.03 -5.01
N GLY A 30 -2.91 37.64 -5.09
CA GLY A 30 -4.07 37.05 -5.75
C GLY A 30 -3.92 36.90 -7.28
N LYS A 31 -2.99 37.63 -7.90
CA LYS A 31 -2.82 37.63 -9.37
C LYS A 31 -2.40 36.28 -9.96
N ASN A 32 -1.71 35.44 -9.22
CA ASN A 32 -1.24 34.12 -9.66
C ASN A 32 -1.76 32.97 -8.79
N VAL A 33 -2.79 33.19 -8.00
CA VAL A 33 -3.32 32.19 -7.07
C VAL A 33 -3.75 30.90 -7.81
N LYS A 34 -4.38 31.02 -8.98
CA LYS A 34 -4.80 29.85 -9.78
C LYS A 34 -3.61 28.99 -10.16
N GLN A 35 -2.53 29.59 -10.70
CA GLN A 35 -1.34 28.87 -11.09
C GLN A 35 -0.68 28.18 -9.89
N LEU A 36 -0.67 28.83 -8.74
CA LEU A 36 -0.14 28.23 -7.50
C LEU A 36 -0.99 27.06 -7.03
N ILE A 37 -2.31 27.17 -7.07
CA ILE A 37 -3.22 26.07 -6.74
C ILE A 37 -3.03 24.91 -7.73
N TYR A 38 -2.97 25.16 -9.04
CA TYR A 38 -2.70 24.12 -10.03
C TYR A 38 -1.37 23.43 -9.77
N ARG A 39 -0.33 24.20 -9.48
CA ARG A 39 0.97 23.65 -9.10
C ARG A 39 0.89 22.78 -7.84
N ALA A 40 0.19 23.24 -6.81
CA ALA A 40 -0.01 22.51 -5.57
C ALA A 40 -0.73 21.17 -5.82
N MET A 41 -1.81 21.19 -6.60
CA MET A 41 -2.56 19.97 -6.96
C MET A 41 -1.72 19.02 -7.82
N GLN A 42 -0.95 19.55 -8.78
CA GLN A 42 -0.02 18.74 -9.56
C GLN A 42 1.02 18.05 -8.69
N MET A 43 1.59 18.77 -7.72
CA MET A 43 2.56 18.20 -6.76
C MET A 43 1.91 17.18 -5.85
N ALA A 44 0.69 17.43 -5.35
CA ALA A 44 -0.01 16.52 -4.46
C ALA A 44 -0.36 15.18 -5.14
N GLN A 45 -0.80 15.23 -6.40
CA GLN A 45 -1.36 14.07 -7.10
C GLN A 45 -0.34 13.32 -7.95
N SER A 46 0.78 13.95 -8.33
CA SER A 46 1.84 13.27 -9.09
C SER A 46 2.56 12.26 -8.21
N THR A 47 2.87 11.10 -8.76
CA THR A 47 3.54 9.99 -8.07
C THR A 47 5.02 10.30 -7.76
N PRO A 48 5.50 10.01 -6.53
CA PRO A 48 4.77 9.59 -5.35
C PRO A 48 3.80 10.68 -4.86
N ALA A 49 2.52 10.35 -4.70
CA ALA A 49 1.51 11.30 -4.22
C ALA A 49 1.76 11.66 -2.75
N GLY A 50 1.44 12.91 -2.37
CA GLY A 50 1.67 13.34 -0.99
C GLY A 50 0.99 14.67 -0.67
N PRO A 51 0.84 15.01 0.61
CA PRO A 51 0.19 16.24 1.04
C PRO A 51 0.99 17.48 0.63
N VAL A 52 0.28 18.57 0.38
CA VAL A 52 0.86 19.89 0.12
C VAL A 52 0.29 20.90 1.09
N TYR A 53 1.09 21.90 1.42
CA TYR A 53 0.68 22.96 2.34
C TYR A 53 0.84 24.34 1.71
N LEU A 54 -0.25 25.13 1.75
CA LEU A 54 -0.27 26.50 1.25
C LEU A 54 -0.57 27.47 2.40
N THR A 55 0.19 28.54 2.48
CA THR A 55 -0.08 29.68 3.35
C THR A 55 -0.46 30.91 2.52
N GLY A 56 -1.26 31.78 3.10
CA GLY A 56 -1.56 33.08 2.52
C GLY A 56 -1.85 34.08 3.63
N ALA A 57 -1.23 35.26 3.55
CA ALA A 57 -1.57 36.33 4.45
C ALA A 57 -3.01 36.78 4.21
N ARG A 58 -3.72 37.15 5.29
CA ARG A 58 -5.12 37.60 5.21
C ARG A 58 -5.30 38.73 4.20
N GLU A 59 -4.40 39.69 4.21
CA GLU A 59 -4.44 40.84 3.31
C GLU A 59 -4.36 40.42 1.83
N VAL A 60 -3.59 39.38 1.52
CA VAL A 60 -3.46 38.82 0.16
C VAL A 60 -4.74 38.06 -0.24
N LEU A 61 -5.34 37.33 0.72
CA LEU A 61 -6.59 36.59 0.47
C LEU A 61 -7.80 37.49 0.31
N GLU A 62 -7.72 38.74 0.79
CA GLU A 62 -8.73 39.79 0.63
C GLU A 62 -8.51 40.68 -0.62
N GLU A 63 -7.45 40.44 -1.43
CA GLU A 63 -7.18 41.19 -2.66
C GLU A 63 -8.31 41.00 -3.70
N ASN A 64 -8.73 42.12 -4.29
CA ASN A 64 -9.57 42.08 -5.48
C ASN A 64 -8.72 41.74 -6.70
N VAL A 65 -9.06 40.65 -7.37
CA VAL A 65 -8.34 40.21 -8.57
C VAL A 65 -9.29 40.02 -9.75
N GLU A 66 -8.80 40.26 -10.95
CA GLU A 66 -9.52 39.92 -12.18
C GLU A 66 -9.58 38.38 -12.31
N VAL A 67 -10.75 37.87 -12.68
CA VAL A 67 -10.93 36.44 -12.94
C VAL A 67 -10.19 36.06 -14.22
N SER A 68 -9.11 35.34 -14.11
CA SER A 68 -8.39 34.76 -15.23
C SER A 68 -9.09 33.52 -15.77
N PRO A 69 -8.93 33.17 -17.06
CA PRO A 69 -9.41 31.90 -17.60
C PRO A 69 -8.93 30.70 -16.82
N ASP A 70 -9.69 29.62 -16.86
CA ASP A 70 -9.30 28.34 -16.30
C ASP A 70 -8.47 27.55 -17.31
N TYR A 71 -7.33 26.98 -16.86
CA TYR A 71 -6.40 26.20 -17.67
C TYR A 71 -6.03 24.89 -16.97
N TRP A 72 -6.89 24.39 -16.07
CA TRP A 72 -6.61 23.18 -15.32
C TRP A 72 -6.29 21.97 -16.20
N ASP A 73 -6.96 21.82 -17.31
CA ASP A 73 -6.75 20.79 -18.34
C ASP A 73 -5.33 20.75 -18.94
N LYS A 74 -4.55 21.82 -18.76
CA LYS A 74 -3.16 21.94 -19.23
C LYS A 74 -2.10 21.60 -18.17
N TRP A 75 -2.53 21.20 -16.97
CA TRP A 75 -1.67 20.83 -15.85
C TRP A 75 -1.69 19.31 -15.67
N SER A 76 -1.06 18.56 -16.61
CA SER A 76 -0.96 17.12 -16.52
C SER A 76 -0.15 16.67 -15.32
N LEU A 77 -0.51 15.52 -14.79
CA LEU A 77 0.27 14.80 -13.79
C LEU A 77 1.48 14.12 -14.44
N ILE A 78 2.40 13.61 -13.61
CA ILE A 78 3.48 12.75 -14.10
C ILE A 78 2.87 11.42 -14.55
N GLU A 79 3.20 10.98 -15.76
CA GLU A 79 2.81 9.67 -16.27
C GLU A 79 3.44 8.55 -15.43
N PRO A 80 2.75 7.40 -15.27
CA PRO A 80 3.30 6.24 -14.58
C PRO A 80 4.62 5.78 -15.19
N THR A 81 5.55 5.37 -14.35
CA THR A 81 6.84 4.82 -14.79
C THR A 81 6.75 3.31 -14.98
N CYS A 82 7.40 2.82 -16.04
CA CYS A 82 7.44 1.40 -16.41
C CYS A 82 8.85 0.83 -16.23
N ILE A 83 8.95 -0.48 -16.08
CA ILE A 83 10.22 -1.20 -16.08
C ILE A 83 10.71 -1.37 -17.54
N PRO A 84 12.00 -1.18 -17.82
CA PRO A 84 12.55 -1.48 -19.13
C PRO A 84 12.30 -2.94 -19.54
N GLN A 85 12.00 -3.19 -20.81
CA GLN A 85 11.65 -4.53 -21.31
C GLN A 85 12.67 -5.63 -20.95
N ALA A 86 13.96 -5.32 -21.00
CA ALA A 86 15.01 -6.25 -20.58
C ALA A 86 14.93 -6.63 -19.10
N GLY A 87 14.48 -5.71 -18.24
CA GLY A 87 14.24 -5.99 -16.83
C GLY A 87 13.04 -6.90 -16.62
N ILE A 88 11.96 -6.69 -17.37
CA ILE A 88 10.79 -7.58 -17.35
C ILE A 88 11.18 -9.00 -17.77
N GLU A 89 11.97 -9.14 -18.83
CA GLU A 89 12.45 -10.44 -19.31
C GLU A 89 13.38 -11.14 -18.32
N GLU A 90 14.26 -10.39 -17.64
CA GLU A 90 15.12 -10.89 -16.56
C GLU A 90 14.27 -11.44 -15.40
N ILE A 91 13.29 -10.68 -14.93
CA ILE A 91 12.39 -11.08 -13.84
C ILE A 91 11.62 -12.36 -14.20
N ILE A 92 11.01 -12.39 -15.39
CA ILE A 92 10.24 -13.56 -15.83
C ILE A 92 11.14 -14.79 -15.98
N THR A 93 12.33 -14.64 -16.53
CA THR A 93 13.30 -15.73 -16.67
C THR A 93 13.66 -16.32 -15.31
N ASP A 94 13.92 -15.48 -14.33
CA ASP A 94 14.27 -15.91 -12.99
C ASP A 94 13.10 -16.59 -12.27
N LEU A 95 11.89 -16.07 -12.41
CA LEU A 95 10.68 -16.68 -11.84
C LEU A 95 10.33 -18.03 -12.45
N LEU A 96 10.54 -18.21 -13.76
CA LEU A 96 10.35 -19.51 -14.42
C LEU A 96 11.35 -20.56 -13.92
N ALA A 97 12.57 -20.15 -13.60
CA ALA A 97 13.59 -21.01 -13.01
C ALA A 97 13.36 -21.31 -11.52
N ALA A 98 12.72 -20.38 -10.79
CA ALA A 98 12.58 -20.39 -9.34
C ALA A 98 11.87 -21.65 -8.80
N GLN A 99 12.38 -22.18 -7.69
CA GLN A 99 11.73 -23.24 -6.92
C GLN A 99 10.85 -22.67 -5.80
N HIS A 100 11.33 -21.60 -5.15
CA HIS A 100 10.70 -20.95 -3.99
C HIS A 100 10.54 -19.44 -4.22
N PRO A 101 9.77 -19.01 -5.24
CA PRO A 101 9.49 -17.60 -5.41
C PRO A 101 8.52 -17.12 -4.31
N VAL A 102 8.64 -15.85 -3.92
CA VAL A 102 7.68 -15.17 -3.04
C VAL A 102 7.46 -13.73 -3.46
N LEU A 103 6.24 -13.25 -3.30
CA LEU A 103 5.87 -11.86 -3.51
C LEU A 103 5.43 -11.25 -2.19
N ILE A 104 5.97 -10.06 -1.87
CA ILE A 104 5.69 -9.33 -0.63
C ILE A 104 5.15 -7.95 -0.99
N THR A 105 4.03 -7.56 -0.38
CA THR A 105 3.40 -6.26 -0.60
C THR A 105 2.75 -5.73 0.68
N SER A 106 2.56 -4.40 0.76
CA SER A 106 1.92 -3.72 1.89
C SER A 106 0.77 -2.81 1.46
N TYR A 107 0.89 -2.10 0.32
CA TYR A 107 -0.07 -1.07 -0.10
C TYR A 107 -0.41 -1.08 -1.60
N LEU A 108 -0.16 -2.17 -2.30
CA LEU A 108 -0.53 -2.35 -3.71
C LEU A 108 -2.05 -2.19 -3.92
N GLY A 109 -2.86 -2.59 -2.92
CA GLY A 109 -4.31 -2.48 -2.92
C GLY A 109 -4.88 -1.06 -2.97
N ARG A 110 -4.03 -0.02 -2.92
CA ARG A 110 -4.44 1.37 -3.22
C ARG A 110 -4.97 1.51 -4.66
N THR A 111 -4.54 0.63 -5.57
CA THR A 111 -4.97 0.58 -6.96
C THR A 111 -5.68 -0.74 -7.24
N LYS A 112 -7.01 -0.69 -7.38
CA LYS A 112 -7.84 -1.91 -7.60
C LYS A 112 -7.36 -2.74 -8.78
N GLN A 113 -7.01 -2.10 -9.88
CA GLN A 113 -6.54 -2.75 -11.10
C GLN A 113 -5.24 -3.52 -10.87
N ALA A 114 -4.32 -2.97 -10.05
CA ALA A 114 -3.07 -3.65 -9.71
C ALA A 114 -3.31 -4.97 -8.96
N VAL A 115 -4.34 -5.03 -8.09
CA VAL A 115 -4.68 -6.27 -7.38
C VAL A 115 -5.18 -7.34 -8.35
N LEU A 116 -5.98 -6.97 -9.35
CA LEU A 116 -6.47 -7.92 -10.35
C LEU A 116 -5.32 -8.51 -11.20
N GLU A 117 -4.40 -7.66 -11.63
CA GLU A 117 -3.19 -8.09 -12.34
C GLU A 117 -2.28 -8.95 -11.47
N LEU A 118 -2.19 -8.65 -10.17
CA LEU A 118 -1.42 -9.45 -9.21
C LEU A 118 -1.99 -10.86 -9.04
N ILE A 119 -3.33 -10.97 -8.94
CA ILE A 119 -3.99 -12.27 -8.84
C ILE A 119 -3.66 -13.12 -10.06
N GLU A 120 -3.88 -12.57 -11.28
CA GLU A 120 -3.56 -13.28 -12.53
C GLU A 120 -2.10 -13.70 -12.57
N PHE A 121 -1.18 -12.81 -12.24
CA PHE A 121 0.25 -13.08 -12.26
C PHE A 121 0.65 -14.22 -11.30
N CYS A 122 0.15 -14.15 -10.06
CA CYS A 122 0.47 -15.14 -9.05
C CYS A 122 -0.16 -16.51 -9.32
N GLU A 123 -1.40 -16.56 -9.84
CA GLU A 123 -2.06 -17.80 -10.20
C GLU A 123 -1.29 -18.54 -11.33
N ARG A 124 -0.83 -17.81 -12.34
CA ARG A 124 -0.12 -18.40 -13.48
C ARG A 124 1.22 -19.05 -13.11
N LEU A 125 1.86 -18.60 -12.03
CA LEU A 125 3.17 -19.11 -11.58
C LEU A 125 3.10 -19.81 -10.22
N ALA A 126 1.94 -19.87 -9.57
CA ALA A 126 1.76 -20.32 -8.20
C ALA A 126 2.74 -19.62 -7.23
N ILE A 127 2.75 -18.27 -7.22
CA ILE A 127 3.59 -17.47 -6.32
C ILE A 127 2.80 -17.17 -5.04
N PRO A 128 3.31 -17.51 -3.85
CA PRO A 128 2.69 -17.10 -2.60
C PRO A 128 2.80 -15.59 -2.41
N VAL A 129 1.73 -14.97 -1.92
CA VAL A 129 1.66 -13.53 -1.62
C VAL A 129 1.62 -13.33 -0.12
N VAL A 130 2.60 -12.60 0.41
CA VAL A 130 2.65 -12.18 1.82
C VAL A 130 2.27 -10.70 1.91
N GLU A 131 1.27 -10.38 2.72
CA GLU A 131 0.89 -8.99 3.01
C GLU A 131 1.65 -8.51 4.27
N GLN A 132 2.81 -7.90 4.10
CA GLN A 132 3.59 -7.38 5.22
C GLN A 132 3.01 -6.03 5.70
N ILE A 133 2.44 -5.98 6.90
CA ILE A 133 1.79 -4.80 7.50
C ILE A 133 0.84 -4.13 6.48
N PRO A 134 -0.25 -4.81 6.08
CA PRO A 134 -1.11 -4.33 5.01
C PRO A 134 -1.87 -3.07 5.41
N THR A 135 -1.88 -2.06 4.53
CA THR A 135 -2.71 -0.86 4.67
C THR A 135 -4.01 -0.93 3.86
N TYR A 136 -4.11 -1.92 2.96
CA TYR A 136 -5.27 -2.20 2.11
C TYR A 136 -5.52 -3.72 2.02
N VAL A 137 -6.55 -4.12 1.29
CA VAL A 137 -6.63 -5.48 0.74
C VAL A 137 -5.73 -5.51 -0.49
N ASN A 138 -4.51 -6.03 -0.33
CA ASN A 138 -3.55 -6.12 -1.45
C ASN A 138 -3.71 -7.42 -2.24
N PHE A 139 -4.27 -8.43 -1.60
CA PHE A 139 -4.59 -9.73 -2.18
C PHE A 139 -5.82 -10.31 -1.44
N PRO A 140 -6.77 -10.99 -2.12
CA PRO A 140 -7.93 -11.55 -1.42
C PRO A 140 -7.49 -12.54 -0.34
N ARG A 141 -7.87 -12.28 0.91
CA ARG A 141 -7.36 -13.03 2.07
C ARG A 141 -7.87 -14.47 2.18
N ASN A 142 -8.87 -14.85 1.38
CA ASN A 142 -9.35 -16.21 1.23
C ASN A 142 -8.72 -16.96 0.04
N HIS A 143 -7.89 -16.31 -0.76
CA HIS A 143 -7.24 -16.92 -1.91
C HIS A 143 -6.17 -17.92 -1.46
N LEU A 144 -6.08 -19.09 -2.12
CA LEU A 144 -5.17 -20.18 -1.73
C LEU A 144 -3.68 -19.82 -1.80
N LEU A 145 -3.32 -18.79 -2.56
CA LEU A 145 -1.96 -18.25 -2.63
C LEU A 145 -1.70 -17.12 -1.61
N HIS A 146 -2.70 -16.70 -0.81
CA HIS A 146 -2.47 -15.76 0.28
C HIS A 146 -1.70 -16.48 1.39
N ALA A 147 -0.45 -16.08 1.59
CA ALA A 147 0.50 -16.76 2.47
C ALA A 147 0.58 -16.14 3.88
N GLY A 148 -0.36 -15.24 4.21
CA GLY A 148 -0.43 -14.59 5.52
C GLY A 148 0.38 -13.31 5.59
N TYR A 149 0.89 -13.00 6.80
CA TYR A 149 1.44 -11.68 7.13
C TYR A 149 2.88 -11.73 7.63
N ASP A 150 3.45 -12.91 7.84
CA ASP A 150 4.85 -13.10 8.25
C ASP A 150 5.71 -13.54 7.05
N PRO A 151 6.62 -12.67 6.55
CA PRO A 151 7.48 -13.02 5.43
C PRO A 151 8.64 -13.94 5.82
N ASN A 152 9.01 -14.04 7.11
CA ASN A 152 10.24 -14.68 7.54
C ASN A 152 10.39 -16.14 7.08
N PRO A 153 9.36 -17.01 7.15
CA PRO A 153 9.48 -18.40 6.70
C PRO A 153 9.74 -18.51 5.18
N PHE A 154 9.21 -17.55 4.41
CA PHE A 154 9.39 -17.52 2.96
C PHE A 154 10.76 -16.98 2.57
N ILE A 155 11.21 -15.87 3.20
CA ILE A 155 12.51 -15.25 2.96
C ILE A 155 13.65 -16.24 3.17
N ALA A 156 13.58 -17.05 4.23
CA ALA A 156 14.63 -18.01 4.58
C ALA A 156 14.86 -19.08 3.48
N GLN A 157 13.87 -19.36 2.66
CA GLN A 157 13.89 -20.41 1.62
C GLN A 157 13.88 -19.84 0.19
N ALA A 158 13.58 -18.55 0.03
CA ALA A 158 13.36 -17.94 -1.26
C ALA A 158 14.62 -17.99 -2.15
N ASP A 159 14.41 -18.30 -3.42
CA ASP A 159 15.39 -18.13 -4.49
C ASP A 159 15.09 -16.90 -5.36
N VAL A 160 13.82 -16.46 -5.40
CA VAL A 160 13.40 -15.18 -5.99
C VAL A 160 12.42 -14.48 -5.08
N ILE A 161 12.69 -13.22 -4.76
CA ILE A 161 11.80 -12.34 -4.00
C ILE A 161 11.38 -11.17 -4.87
N ILE A 162 10.08 -10.93 -4.95
CA ILE A 162 9.50 -9.70 -5.49
C ILE A 162 8.93 -8.89 -4.34
N ALA A 163 9.52 -7.74 -4.05
CA ALA A 163 8.99 -6.74 -3.13
C ALA A 163 8.33 -5.62 -3.97
N ILE A 164 7.01 -5.54 -3.93
CA ILE A 164 6.23 -4.59 -4.72
C ILE A 164 5.31 -3.78 -3.82
N ASP A 165 5.36 -2.45 -3.93
CA ASP A 165 4.55 -1.55 -3.10
C ASP A 165 4.62 -1.93 -1.61
N THR A 166 5.83 -1.91 -1.04
CA THR A 166 6.07 -2.21 0.38
C THR A 166 7.22 -1.37 0.92
N ASP A 167 7.06 -0.84 2.14
CA ASP A 167 8.09 -0.01 2.77
C ASP A 167 9.21 -0.88 3.38
N VAL A 168 8.83 -1.90 4.15
CA VAL A 168 9.78 -2.79 4.80
C VAL A 168 9.33 -4.24 4.55
N PRO A 169 9.78 -4.86 3.44
CA PRO A 169 9.34 -6.21 3.08
C PRO A 169 9.76 -7.28 4.10
N TRP A 170 10.84 -7.07 4.84
CA TRP A 170 11.26 -7.84 6.01
C TRP A 170 12.23 -7.04 6.87
N VAL A 171 12.48 -7.53 8.08
CA VAL A 171 13.46 -6.94 9.01
C VAL A 171 14.75 -7.75 8.95
N SER A 172 15.82 -7.19 8.40
CA SER A 172 17.10 -7.91 8.16
C SER A 172 17.76 -8.48 9.41
N THR A 173 17.48 -7.91 10.59
CA THR A 173 17.97 -8.46 11.86
C THR A 173 17.21 -9.72 12.32
N GLN A 174 16.07 -10.03 11.69
CA GLN A 174 15.26 -11.22 11.98
C GLN A 174 15.48 -12.33 10.97
N VAL A 175 15.58 -11.97 9.70
CA VAL A 175 15.79 -12.90 8.59
C VAL A 175 16.52 -12.21 7.45
N GLU A 176 17.42 -12.95 6.81
CA GLU A 176 18.05 -12.54 5.55
C GLU A 176 17.83 -13.62 4.49
N PRO A 177 17.61 -13.25 3.23
CA PRO A 177 17.55 -14.21 2.14
C PRO A 177 18.92 -14.88 1.94
N GLN A 178 18.92 -16.06 1.32
CA GLN A 178 20.15 -16.72 0.93
C GLN A 178 20.99 -15.83 0.00
N PRO A 179 22.33 -15.87 0.06
CA PRO A 179 23.18 -15.03 -0.81
C PRO A 179 22.94 -15.20 -2.33
N SER A 180 22.39 -16.35 -2.73
CA SER A 180 22.02 -16.64 -4.12
C SER A 180 20.62 -16.16 -4.50
N CYS A 181 19.83 -15.72 -3.54
CA CYS A 181 18.47 -15.25 -3.77
C CYS A 181 18.47 -13.97 -4.62
N LYS A 182 17.62 -13.94 -5.63
CA LYS A 182 17.42 -12.77 -6.47
C LYS A 182 16.30 -11.92 -5.95
N VAL A 183 16.61 -10.70 -5.56
CA VAL A 183 15.66 -9.76 -4.97
C VAL A 183 15.38 -8.62 -5.94
N TYR A 184 14.11 -8.42 -6.27
CA TYR A 184 13.60 -7.35 -7.11
C TYR A 184 12.70 -6.44 -6.28
N VAL A 185 13.03 -5.15 -6.23
CA VAL A 185 12.22 -4.13 -5.55
C VAL A 185 11.57 -3.24 -6.61
N MET A 186 10.26 -3.11 -6.56
CA MET A 186 9.44 -2.35 -7.49
C MET A 186 8.51 -1.44 -6.70
N ASP A 187 8.71 -0.14 -6.83
CA ASP A 187 7.96 0.83 -6.04
C ASP A 187 8.04 2.22 -6.71
N VAL A 188 7.13 3.10 -6.34
CA VAL A 188 7.21 4.52 -6.72
C VAL A 188 8.37 5.22 -6.02
N ASP A 189 8.81 4.69 -4.87
CA ASP A 189 10.03 5.05 -4.16
C ASP A 189 10.80 3.79 -3.71
N PRO A 190 11.56 3.14 -4.61
CA PRO A 190 12.14 1.81 -4.36
C PRO A 190 13.31 1.81 -3.37
N ILE A 191 13.86 2.96 -3.03
CA ILE A 191 14.97 3.08 -2.06
C ILE A 191 14.57 3.77 -0.76
N LYS A 192 13.28 4.14 -0.64
CA LYS A 192 12.68 4.76 0.55
C LYS A 192 13.49 5.96 1.04
N GLU A 193 13.49 7.02 0.22
CA GLU A 193 14.35 8.21 0.40
C GLU A 193 14.16 8.87 1.78
N ASP A 194 12.97 8.75 2.39
CA ASP A 194 12.65 9.34 3.70
C ASP A 194 12.89 8.38 4.89
N ILE A 195 13.31 7.13 4.66
CA ILE A 195 13.63 6.18 5.73
C ILE A 195 15.14 6.24 6.01
N PRO A 196 15.58 6.76 7.20
CA PRO A 196 17.00 7.01 7.46
C PRO A 196 17.92 5.78 7.39
N LEU A 197 17.39 4.61 7.74
CA LEU A 197 18.09 3.34 7.65
C LEU A 197 17.21 2.31 6.95
N TRP A 198 17.36 2.23 5.64
CA TRP A 198 16.71 1.22 4.81
C TRP A 198 17.79 0.44 4.06
N HIS A 199 17.89 -0.88 4.30
CA HIS A 199 18.95 -1.71 3.70
C HIS A 199 18.38 -3.08 3.31
N ILE A 200 17.56 -3.07 2.29
CA ILE A 200 17.08 -4.30 1.66
C ILE A 200 18.03 -4.63 0.51
N PRO A 201 18.90 -5.67 0.64
CA PRO A 201 19.77 -6.07 -0.45
C PRO A 201 18.94 -6.48 -1.65
N SER A 202 19.16 -5.84 -2.78
CA SER A 202 18.38 -6.11 -3.98
C SER A 202 19.29 -6.20 -5.21
N MET A 203 18.95 -7.10 -6.11
CA MET A 203 19.61 -7.23 -7.43
C MET A 203 19.22 -6.07 -8.33
N ARG A 204 17.95 -5.65 -8.25
CA ARG A 204 17.40 -4.52 -9.02
C ARG A 204 16.41 -3.73 -8.19
N ASN A 205 16.49 -2.40 -8.29
CA ASN A 205 15.50 -1.47 -7.77
C ASN A 205 14.87 -0.73 -8.95
N TYR A 206 13.56 -0.86 -9.13
CA TYR A 206 12.82 -0.19 -10.19
C TYR A 206 11.88 0.84 -9.59
N ARG A 207 12.05 2.11 -9.96
CA ARG A 207 11.05 3.14 -9.74
C ARG A 207 9.96 2.93 -10.78
N ALA A 208 8.86 2.29 -10.40
CA ALA A 208 7.80 1.89 -11.32
C ALA A 208 6.45 1.86 -10.63
N ASP A 209 5.39 2.08 -11.41
CA ASP A 209 4.01 1.89 -10.98
C ASP A 209 3.67 0.40 -10.92
N ALA A 210 2.98 -0.03 -9.85
CA ALA A 210 2.67 -1.44 -9.64
C ALA A 210 1.71 -2.01 -10.69
N TYR A 211 0.69 -1.22 -11.12
CA TYR A 211 -0.26 -1.67 -12.12
C TYR A 211 0.41 -1.86 -13.49
N GLU A 212 1.14 -0.83 -13.94
CA GLU A 212 1.89 -0.90 -15.20
C GLU A 212 2.92 -2.06 -15.19
N THR A 213 3.62 -2.24 -14.07
CA THR A 213 4.59 -3.31 -13.90
C THR A 213 3.94 -4.69 -14.02
N LEU A 214 2.83 -4.93 -13.34
CA LEU A 214 2.13 -6.21 -13.37
C LEU A 214 1.54 -6.50 -14.74
N GLN A 215 1.01 -5.49 -15.45
CA GLN A 215 0.58 -5.64 -16.84
C GLN A 215 1.74 -6.04 -17.77
N GLN A 216 2.91 -5.41 -17.61
CA GLN A 216 4.11 -5.77 -18.39
C GLN A 216 4.53 -7.22 -18.10
N LEU A 217 4.55 -7.63 -16.82
CA LEU A 217 4.89 -8.99 -16.39
C LEU A 217 3.90 -10.01 -16.96
N ASN A 218 2.59 -9.76 -16.85
CA ASN A 218 1.54 -10.63 -17.39
C ASN A 218 1.63 -10.74 -18.91
N THR A 219 1.87 -9.63 -19.60
CA THR A 219 2.04 -9.60 -21.06
C THR A 219 3.27 -10.42 -21.51
N CYS A 220 4.39 -10.27 -20.82
CA CYS A 220 5.60 -11.04 -21.10
C CYS A 220 5.39 -12.53 -20.81
N LEU A 221 4.77 -12.85 -19.66
CA LEU A 221 4.49 -14.21 -19.24
C LEU A 221 3.54 -14.95 -20.21
N ALA A 222 2.60 -14.23 -20.84
CA ALA A 222 1.68 -14.80 -21.83
C ALA A 222 2.39 -15.40 -23.04
N GLN A 223 3.63 -15.00 -23.29
CA GLN A 223 4.44 -15.47 -24.44
C GLN A 223 5.40 -16.60 -24.07
N LYS A 224 5.37 -17.08 -22.82
CA LYS A 224 6.29 -18.10 -22.30
C LYS A 224 5.61 -19.46 -22.18
N GLU A 225 6.36 -20.51 -22.41
CA GLU A 225 5.96 -21.88 -22.05
C GLU A 225 6.11 -22.06 -20.53
N LEU A 226 5.06 -22.59 -19.90
CA LEU A 226 5.02 -22.79 -18.45
C LEU A 226 5.14 -24.27 -18.12
N ASP A 227 5.97 -24.60 -17.14
CA ASP A 227 6.05 -25.93 -16.54
C ASP A 227 4.82 -26.15 -15.62
N GLN A 228 3.74 -26.66 -16.24
CA GLN A 228 2.46 -26.88 -15.57
C GLN A 228 2.54 -27.89 -14.42
N GLU A 229 3.46 -28.88 -14.52
CA GLU A 229 3.65 -29.87 -13.47
C GLU A 229 4.27 -29.23 -12.23
N LYS A 230 5.36 -28.48 -12.38
CA LYS A 230 6.01 -27.73 -11.30
C LYS A 230 5.07 -26.73 -10.66
N ILE A 231 4.33 -25.96 -11.47
CA ILE A 231 3.37 -24.97 -11.00
C ILE A 231 2.24 -25.65 -10.22
N GLY A 232 1.67 -26.74 -10.74
CA GLY A 232 0.60 -27.49 -10.09
C GLY A 232 1.03 -28.09 -8.75
N GLN A 233 2.23 -28.65 -8.65
CA GLN A 233 2.78 -29.18 -7.40
C GLN A 233 2.96 -28.07 -6.36
N ARG A 234 3.53 -26.93 -6.74
CA ARG A 234 3.69 -25.76 -5.86
C ARG A 234 2.34 -25.20 -5.40
N PHE A 235 1.38 -25.07 -6.31
CA PHE A 235 0.04 -24.59 -5.97
C PHE A 235 -0.65 -25.52 -4.94
N ALA A 236 -0.58 -26.84 -5.15
CA ALA A 236 -1.17 -27.80 -4.22
C ALA A 236 -0.57 -27.66 -2.81
N GLN A 237 0.76 -27.56 -2.70
CA GLN A 237 1.44 -27.38 -1.42
C GLN A 237 1.04 -26.06 -0.73
N LEU A 238 0.96 -24.95 -1.49
CA LEU A 238 0.54 -23.65 -0.96
C LEU A 238 -0.91 -23.66 -0.50
N ALA A 239 -1.79 -24.34 -1.23
CA ALA A 239 -3.19 -24.50 -0.85
C ALA A 239 -3.34 -25.29 0.45
N GLU A 240 -2.60 -26.37 0.64
CA GLU A 240 -2.57 -27.11 1.91
C GLU A 240 -2.08 -26.26 3.06
N ASN A 241 -0.98 -25.50 2.85
CA ASN A 241 -0.44 -24.60 3.86
C ASN A 241 -1.44 -23.48 4.22
N HIS A 242 -2.13 -22.93 3.23
CA HIS A 242 -3.18 -21.91 3.46
C HIS A 242 -4.29 -22.45 4.34
N VAL A 243 -4.82 -23.64 4.04
CA VAL A 243 -5.88 -24.28 4.83
C VAL A 243 -5.41 -24.52 6.27
N ALA A 244 -4.23 -25.13 6.45
CA ALA A 244 -3.67 -25.38 7.78
C ALA A 244 -3.47 -24.09 8.59
N GLN A 245 -3.02 -23.01 7.94
CA GLN A 245 -2.87 -21.69 8.57
C GLN A 245 -4.22 -21.12 9.01
N ARG A 246 -5.26 -21.22 8.17
CA ARG A 246 -6.63 -20.76 8.49
C ARG A 246 -7.23 -21.54 9.65
N ASP A 247 -7.02 -22.85 9.70
CA ASP A 247 -7.48 -23.71 10.79
C ASP A 247 -6.80 -23.33 12.11
N ALA A 248 -5.49 -23.11 12.10
CA ALA A 248 -4.75 -22.65 13.29
C ALA A 248 -5.27 -21.28 13.79
N TRP A 249 -5.54 -20.34 12.90
CA TRP A 249 -6.15 -19.05 13.27
C TRP A 249 -7.58 -19.19 13.79
N ALA A 250 -8.36 -20.13 13.27
CA ALA A 250 -9.69 -20.41 13.79
C ALA A 250 -9.66 -20.97 15.23
N GLU A 251 -8.64 -21.78 15.56
CA GLU A 251 -8.38 -22.28 16.91
C GLU A 251 -7.93 -21.14 17.86
N GLU A 252 -7.03 -20.24 17.42
CA GLU A 252 -6.64 -19.04 18.19
C GLU A 252 -7.87 -18.24 18.65
N ALA A 253 -8.87 -18.09 17.76
CA ALA A 253 -10.09 -17.34 17.99
C ALA A 253 -11.21 -18.16 18.64
N ALA A 254 -10.94 -19.32 19.20
CA ALA A 254 -11.93 -20.09 19.94
C ALA A 254 -12.27 -19.42 21.28
N SER A 255 -13.55 -19.58 21.71
CA SER A 255 -14.01 -19.05 23.01
C SER A 255 -13.24 -19.66 24.18
N LYS A 256 -12.73 -18.84 25.09
CA LYS A 256 -11.94 -19.25 26.26
C LYS A 256 -12.68 -19.02 27.58
N GLY A 257 -13.89 -19.62 27.70
CA GLY A 257 -14.57 -19.74 28.99
C GLY A 257 -14.87 -18.42 29.71
N GLY A 258 -15.50 -17.44 29.00
CA GLY A 258 -15.90 -16.16 29.60
C GLY A 258 -14.85 -15.05 29.51
N ILE A 259 -13.68 -15.33 28.94
CA ILE A 259 -12.67 -14.32 28.63
C ILE A 259 -12.90 -13.82 27.22
N ILE A 260 -13.03 -12.51 27.04
CA ILE A 260 -13.07 -11.87 25.74
C ILE A 260 -11.64 -11.56 25.31
N THR A 261 -11.10 -12.41 24.42
CA THR A 261 -9.79 -12.17 23.81
C THR A 261 -9.93 -11.31 22.56
N PRO A 262 -8.90 -10.59 22.13
CA PRO A 262 -8.92 -9.82 20.87
C PRO A 262 -9.32 -10.69 19.67
N GLU A 263 -8.80 -11.91 19.58
CA GLU A 263 -9.06 -12.88 18.50
C GLU A 263 -10.56 -13.27 18.48
N TRP A 264 -11.12 -13.63 19.66
CA TRP A 264 -12.53 -13.98 19.78
C TRP A 264 -13.44 -12.80 19.45
N LEU A 265 -13.15 -11.60 19.98
CA LEU A 265 -13.89 -10.37 19.69
C LEU A 265 -13.89 -10.08 18.21
N THR A 266 -12.71 -10.11 17.57
CA THR A 266 -12.55 -9.84 16.14
C THR A 266 -13.33 -10.86 15.29
N LYS A 267 -13.26 -12.15 15.64
CA LYS A 267 -14.07 -13.19 14.97
C LYS A 267 -15.57 -12.94 15.11
N CYS A 268 -16.03 -12.47 16.26
CA CYS A 268 -17.45 -12.14 16.46
C CYS A 268 -17.93 -11.01 15.54
N LEU A 269 -17.04 -10.08 15.13
CA LEU A 269 -17.40 -9.03 14.18
C LEU A 269 -17.82 -9.58 12.82
N GLN A 270 -17.34 -10.76 12.41
CA GLN A 270 -17.77 -11.42 11.16
C GLN A 270 -19.27 -11.64 11.10
N ASN A 271 -19.96 -11.73 12.25
CA ASN A 271 -21.41 -11.94 12.29
C ASN A 271 -22.22 -10.64 12.08
N VAL A 272 -21.58 -9.48 12.11
CA VAL A 272 -22.22 -8.16 12.01
C VAL A 272 -21.74 -7.32 10.85
N VAL A 273 -20.78 -7.83 10.08
CA VAL A 273 -20.25 -7.20 8.87
C VAL A 273 -20.45 -8.13 7.68
N ASP A 274 -20.61 -7.56 6.50
CA ASP A 274 -20.65 -8.27 5.22
C ASP A 274 -19.37 -8.01 4.41
N ASP A 275 -19.28 -8.62 3.22
CA ASP A 275 -18.11 -8.48 2.35
C ASP A 275 -17.95 -7.05 1.84
N ASP A 276 -19.02 -6.27 1.76
CA ASP A 276 -19.02 -4.88 1.27
C ASP A 276 -18.79 -3.84 2.38
N THR A 277 -18.78 -4.27 3.65
CA THR A 277 -18.49 -3.42 4.80
C THR A 277 -17.05 -2.93 4.77
N ILE A 278 -16.85 -1.63 4.95
CA ILE A 278 -15.52 -1.00 5.01
C ILE A 278 -15.02 -1.04 6.45
N ILE A 279 -13.86 -1.65 6.64
CA ILE A 279 -13.15 -1.73 7.93
C ILE A 279 -12.02 -0.71 7.93
N LEU A 280 -11.99 0.15 8.94
CA LEU A 280 -10.90 1.06 9.24
C LEU A 280 -10.19 0.57 10.50
N ASP A 281 -8.91 0.27 10.39
CA ASP A 281 -8.13 -0.35 11.46
C ASP A 281 -7.07 0.61 12.02
N GLU A 282 -7.22 0.97 13.28
CA GLU A 282 -6.25 1.70 14.09
C GLU A 282 -5.98 0.97 15.42
N THR A 283 -6.14 -0.36 15.43
CA THR A 283 -5.99 -1.16 16.64
C THR A 283 -4.53 -1.33 17.09
N ILE A 284 -3.58 -0.91 16.29
CA ILE A 284 -2.13 -0.90 16.50
C ILE A 284 -1.58 -2.27 16.93
N THR A 285 -1.66 -2.61 18.24
CA THR A 285 -1.16 -3.88 18.78
C THR A 285 -1.98 -5.09 18.31
N ASN A 286 -3.21 -4.88 17.88
CA ASN A 286 -4.13 -5.91 17.42
C ASN A 286 -4.39 -5.89 15.90
N THR A 287 -3.68 -5.06 15.13
CA THR A 287 -3.84 -4.99 13.68
C THR A 287 -3.70 -6.37 13.02
N MET A 288 -2.69 -7.17 13.43
CA MET A 288 -2.53 -8.52 12.89
C MET A 288 -3.65 -9.47 13.33
N THR A 289 -4.21 -9.27 14.52
CA THR A 289 -5.39 -10.00 14.99
C THR A 289 -6.61 -9.67 14.11
N VAL A 290 -6.83 -8.39 13.79
CA VAL A 290 -7.89 -7.97 12.86
C VAL A 290 -7.68 -8.59 11.48
N CYS A 291 -6.47 -8.52 10.93
CA CYS A 291 -6.15 -9.11 9.63
C CYS A 291 -6.42 -10.62 9.56
N LYS A 292 -6.05 -11.37 10.60
CA LYS A 292 -6.22 -12.83 10.69
C LYS A 292 -7.67 -13.24 10.87
N HIS A 293 -8.40 -12.58 11.78
CA HIS A 293 -9.69 -13.03 12.27
C HIS A 293 -10.90 -12.25 11.71
N LEU A 294 -10.65 -11.22 10.89
CA LEU A 294 -11.65 -10.50 10.09
C LEU A 294 -11.15 -10.39 8.64
N PRO A 295 -10.95 -11.54 7.95
CA PRO A 295 -10.38 -11.52 6.61
C PRO A 295 -11.28 -10.76 5.64
N ARG A 296 -10.67 -9.85 4.88
CA ARG A 296 -11.35 -9.10 3.83
C ARG A 296 -10.94 -9.66 2.47
N THR A 297 -11.93 -9.85 1.60
CA THR A 297 -11.76 -10.43 0.26
C THR A 297 -11.99 -9.39 -0.82
N GLU A 298 -12.89 -8.44 -0.55
CA GLU A 298 -13.23 -7.39 -1.50
C GLU A 298 -12.24 -6.22 -1.42
N ILE A 299 -11.73 -5.82 -2.58
CA ILE A 299 -10.79 -4.71 -2.70
C ILE A 299 -11.50 -3.41 -2.30
N GLY A 300 -10.84 -2.59 -1.47
CA GLY A 300 -11.39 -1.33 -0.98
C GLY A 300 -12.33 -1.49 0.22
N THR A 301 -12.23 -2.61 0.95
CA THR A 301 -12.99 -2.86 2.18
C THR A 301 -12.13 -2.93 3.45
N TYR A 302 -10.82 -2.69 3.36
CA TYR A 302 -9.92 -2.57 4.51
C TYR A 302 -8.94 -1.43 4.29
N PHE A 303 -8.79 -0.62 5.32
CA PHE A 303 -7.84 0.49 5.36
C PHE A 303 -7.20 0.60 6.73
N SER A 304 -5.89 0.81 6.77
CA SER A 304 -5.14 1.17 7.96
C SER A 304 -4.40 2.48 7.73
N SER A 305 -4.08 3.22 8.79
CA SER A 305 -3.44 4.54 8.68
C SER A 305 -2.04 4.50 8.08
N GLY A 306 -1.37 3.35 8.14
CA GLY A 306 0.02 3.20 7.68
C GLY A 306 1.08 3.96 8.49
N GLY A 307 0.68 4.97 9.26
CA GLY A 307 1.58 5.88 9.96
C GLY A 307 1.61 5.75 11.48
N THR A 308 0.92 4.80 12.07
CA THR A 308 0.83 4.57 13.53
C THR A 308 0.41 5.80 14.37
N SER A 309 -0.12 6.84 13.75
CA SER A 309 -0.61 8.04 14.41
C SER A 309 -2.03 7.82 14.93
N LEU A 310 -2.21 7.86 16.24
CA LEU A 310 -3.52 7.67 16.88
C LEU A 310 -4.47 8.86 16.59
N GLY A 311 -5.76 8.54 16.40
CA GLY A 311 -6.82 9.51 16.15
C GLY A 311 -7.17 9.73 14.68
N TRP A 312 -6.55 9.01 13.76
CA TRP A 312 -6.88 9.03 12.33
C TRP A 312 -8.27 8.42 12.05
N ASN A 313 -8.58 7.34 12.74
CA ASN A 313 -9.67 6.42 12.39
C ASN A 313 -11.06 7.08 12.48
N GLY A 314 -11.31 7.92 13.51
CA GLY A 314 -12.60 8.60 13.68
C GLY A 314 -12.92 9.54 12.52
N GLY A 315 -11.96 10.38 12.09
CA GLY A 315 -12.11 11.27 10.95
C GLY A 315 -12.24 10.52 9.63
N ALA A 316 -11.41 9.47 9.45
CA ALA A 316 -11.45 8.61 8.29
C ALA A 316 -12.79 7.89 8.14
N ALA A 317 -13.38 7.39 9.25
CA ALA A 317 -14.68 6.72 9.23
C ALA A 317 -15.82 7.65 8.77
N ILE A 318 -15.84 8.89 9.25
CA ILE A 318 -16.82 9.88 8.82
C ILE A 318 -16.64 10.19 7.33
N GLY A 319 -15.41 10.45 6.88
CA GLY A 319 -15.11 10.72 5.48
C GLY A 319 -15.47 9.56 4.57
N MET A 320 -15.13 8.32 4.99
CA MET A 320 -15.44 7.11 4.24
C MET A 320 -16.95 6.88 4.13
N LYS A 321 -17.71 7.12 5.20
CA LYS A 321 -19.17 7.03 5.18
C LYS A 321 -19.82 8.07 4.27
N LEU A 322 -19.30 9.29 4.26
CA LEU A 322 -19.78 10.35 3.38
C LEU A 322 -19.50 10.01 1.89
N ALA A 323 -18.33 9.44 1.60
CA ALA A 323 -17.96 9.02 0.25
C ALA A 323 -18.72 7.77 -0.22
N ASN A 324 -19.15 6.91 0.71
CA ASN A 324 -19.84 5.65 0.43
C ASN A 324 -21.14 5.56 1.26
N PRO A 325 -22.20 6.35 0.93
CA PRO A 325 -23.40 6.45 1.78
C PRO A 325 -24.17 5.13 1.95
N SER A 326 -24.09 4.24 0.96
CA SER A 326 -24.76 2.93 0.97
C SER A 326 -24.04 1.86 1.78
N LYS A 327 -22.71 2.02 2.00
CA LYS A 327 -21.90 1.00 2.68
C LYS A 327 -21.93 1.17 4.20
N GLN A 328 -21.83 0.04 4.90
CA GLN A 328 -21.47 0.06 6.33
C GLN A 328 -19.99 0.43 6.46
N VAL A 329 -19.67 1.24 7.48
CA VAL A 329 -18.29 1.58 7.84
C VAL A 329 -18.09 1.26 9.30
N VAL A 330 -17.07 0.49 9.60
CA VAL A 330 -16.71 0.05 10.96
C VAL A 330 -15.30 0.56 11.27
N SER A 331 -15.16 1.23 12.38
CA SER A 331 -13.90 1.77 12.91
C SER A 331 -13.48 0.92 14.12
N LEU A 332 -12.26 0.38 14.08
CA LEU A 332 -11.66 -0.48 15.11
C LEU A 332 -10.46 0.19 15.77
#